data_f2fdd8bf08537ea2101d8d52d6d16a60
#
_entry.id   f2fdd8bf08537ea2101d8d52d6d16a60
#
_cell.length_a   1.000
_cell.length_b   1.000
_cell.length_c   1.000
_cell.angle_alpha   90.00
_cell.angle_beta   90.00
_cell.angle_gamma   90.00
#
_symmetry.space_group_name_H-M   'P 1'
#
loop_
_entity.id
_entity.type
_entity.pdbx_description
1 polymer ?
#
loop_
_entity_poly.entity_id
_entity_poly.type
_entity_poly.pdbx_seq_one_letter_code
_entity_poly.pdbx_strand_id
1 'polypeptide(L)'
;MALVYDGSTQAVMMATPSDLEDFAMGFSLTEGIVTAPDQITELAVEPHDAGIEIRMWLADAQGNALTRRRRAMAGPVGCGLCGIDSLQEATRPLPKVAARPDLTIGQIARATDLLRAAQPLHDETRAVHAAGFLAPQGLALAREDVGRHNALDKVIGALARQGTDPATGAFVLTSRVSIELVQKTALAGCGLLIAVSAPTARALRTADEAGITLAALARDGRAEVFTRPDRITGAATGADNVA
;
A
#
# COMPACT_ATOMS: atom_id res chain seq x y z
N MET A 1 11.64 -5.09 -13.32
CA MET A 1 12.39 -4.27 -12.36
C MET A 1 13.03 -5.14 -11.32
N ALA A 2 14.27 -4.85 -10.94
CA ALA A 2 14.95 -5.49 -9.84
C ALA A 2 15.16 -4.50 -8.68
N LEU A 3 14.82 -4.91 -7.46
CA LEU A 3 15.12 -4.17 -6.23
C LEU A 3 16.38 -4.78 -5.61
N VAL A 4 17.43 -3.99 -5.53
CA VAL A 4 18.78 -4.40 -5.12
C VAL A 4 19.16 -3.65 -3.85
N TYR A 5 19.52 -4.39 -2.79
CA TYR A 5 19.95 -3.84 -1.51
C TYR A 5 21.38 -4.28 -1.21
N ASP A 6 22.28 -3.34 -0.97
CA ASP A 6 23.70 -3.59 -0.68
C ASP A 6 24.34 -4.54 -1.72
N GLY A 7 24.06 -4.29 -3.01
CA GLY A 7 24.57 -5.08 -4.13
C GLY A 7 23.92 -6.45 -4.32
N SER A 8 22.85 -6.77 -3.61
CA SER A 8 22.14 -8.05 -3.74
C SER A 8 20.69 -7.86 -4.13
N THR A 9 20.23 -8.55 -5.19
CA THR A 9 18.82 -8.53 -5.62
C THR A 9 17.93 -9.18 -4.57
N GLN A 10 16.92 -8.46 -4.11
CA GLN A 10 15.92 -8.93 -3.17
C GLN A 10 14.65 -9.40 -3.88
N ALA A 11 14.22 -8.67 -4.91
CA ALA A 11 13.00 -8.99 -5.65
C ALA A 11 13.16 -8.58 -7.12
N VAL A 12 12.52 -9.34 -8.01
CA VAL A 12 12.34 -8.99 -9.42
C VAL A 12 10.86 -9.04 -9.73
N MET A 13 10.32 -7.96 -10.30
CA MET A 13 8.89 -7.87 -10.58
C MET A 13 8.57 -6.93 -11.73
N MET A 14 7.35 -7.05 -12.25
CA MET A 14 6.81 -6.09 -13.20
C MET A 14 6.31 -4.86 -12.44
N ALA A 15 6.72 -3.68 -12.89
CA ALA A 15 6.24 -2.40 -12.40
C ALA A 15 6.27 -1.37 -13.53
N THR A 16 5.39 -0.38 -13.45
CA THR A 16 5.40 0.77 -14.36
C THR A 16 6.65 1.63 -14.10
N PRO A 17 7.42 2.02 -15.13
CA PRO A 17 8.70 2.71 -14.96
C PRO A 17 8.56 4.22 -14.65
N SER A 18 7.66 4.56 -13.75
CA SER A 18 7.47 5.90 -13.19
C SER A 18 7.50 5.84 -11.68
N ASP A 19 7.85 6.94 -11.01
CA ASP A 19 7.85 7.06 -9.55
C ASP A 19 8.67 5.94 -8.85
N LEU A 20 9.81 5.58 -9.44
CA LEU A 20 10.58 4.41 -9.02
C LEU A 20 11.24 4.55 -7.64
N GLU A 21 11.65 5.76 -7.30
CA GLU A 21 12.18 6.05 -5.97
C GLU A 21 11.09 5.95 -4.89
N ASP A 22 9.87 6.40 -5.21
CA ASP A 22 8.71 6.23 -4.33
C ASP A 22 8.40 4.74 -4.17
N PHE A 23 8.44 3.98 -5.28
CA PHE A 23 8.24 2.53 -5.26
C PHE A 23 9.26 1.83 -4.34
N ALA A 24 10.54 2.12 -4.51
CA ALA A 24 11.61 1.50 -3.73
C ALA A 24 11.48 1.80 -2.23
N MET A 25 11.22 3.06 -1.88
CA MET A 25 11.01 3.48 -0.50
C MET A 25 9.80 2.79 0.12
N GLY A 26 8.65 2.81 -0.57
CA GLY A 26 7.42 2.22 -0.04
C GLY A 26 7.50 0.70 0.08
N PHE A 27 8.05 0.01 -0.93
CA PHE A 27 8.31 -1.43 -0.86
C PHE A 27 9.20 -1.78 0.34
N SER A 28 10.29 -1.04 0.54
CA SER A 28 11.22 -1.27 1.65
C SER A 28 10.53 -1.16 3.02
N LEU A 29 9.66 -0.18 3.20
CA LEU A 29 8.88 0.03 4.43
C LEU A 29 7.83 -1.06 4.62
N THR A 30 7.06 -1.37 3.59
CA THR A 30 5.92 -2.30 3.70
C THR A 30 6.34 -3.77 3.76
N GLU A 31 7.50 -4.11 3.20
CA GLU A 31 8.11 -5.43 3.37
C GLU A 31 8.92 -5.55 4.67
N GLY A 32 9.07 -4.44 5.42
CA GLY A 32 9.81 -4.41 6.68
C GLY A 32 11.32 -4.62 6.50
N ILE A 33 11.86 -4.22 5.36
CA ILE A 33 13.30 -4.19 5.10
C ILE A 33 13.92 -3.05 5.92
N VAL A 34 13.22 -1.91 5.92
CA VAL A 34 13.50 -0.77 6.78
C VAL A 34 12.25 -0.39 7.58
N THR A 35 12.42 0.32 8.68
CA THR A 35 11.33 0.81 9.54
C THR A 35 11.19 2.34 9.48
N ALA A 36 12.17 3.02 8.89
CA ALA A 36 12.17 4.47 8.68
C ALA A 36 12.92 4.82 7.40
N PRO A 37 12.56 5.93 6.73
CA PRO A 37 13.16 6.35 5.46
C PRO A 37 14.67 6.61 5.51
N ASP A 38 15.17 7.15 6.61
CA ASP A 38 16.57 7.49 6.84
C ASP A 38 17.52 6.27 6.92
N GLN A 39 16.93 5.07 7.02
CA GLN A 39 17.68 3.81 6.96
C GLN A 39 18.11 3.42 5.54
N ILE A 40 17.56 4.07 4.51
CA ILE A 40 18.08 4.01 3.14
C ILE A 40 18.98 5.22 2.96
N THR A 41 20.29 4.99 2.96
CA THR A 41 21.31 6.05 2.92
C THR A 41 21.56 6.59 1.52
N GLU A 42 21.33 5.74 0.51
CA GLU A 42 21.47 6.08 -0.91
C GLU A 42 20.48 5.27 -1.74
N LEU A 43 19.94 5.87 -2.80
CA LEU A 43 19.05 5.23 -3.77
C LEU A 43 19.43 5.68 -5.17
N ALA A 44 19.65 4.72 -6.07
CA ALA A 44 19.92 4.96 -7.48
C ALA A 44 19.01 4.13 -8.37
N VAL A 45 18.55 4.75 -9.46
CA VAL A 45 17.75 4.05 -10.51
C VAL A 45 18.63 3.88 -11.73
N GLU A 46 18.95 2.64 -12.09
CA GLU A 46 19.85 2.30 -13.17
C GLU A 46 19.12 1.53 -14.29
N PRO A 47 18.94 2.13 -15.47
CA PRO A 47 18.39 1.44 -16.63
C PRO A 47 19.44 0.51 -17.26
N HIS A 48 19.00 -0.68 -17.66
CA HIS A 48 19.77 -1.69 -18.40
C HIS A 48 18.95 -2.22 -19.59
N ASP A 49 19.58 -2.88 -20.54
CA ASP A 49 18.89 -3.46 -21.69
C ASP A 49 17.81 -4.48 -21.29
N ALA A 50 18.00 -5.20 -20.18
CA ALA A 50 17.08 -6.21 -19.68
C ALA A 50 15.98 -5.64 -18.75
N GLY A 51 16.05 -4.37 -18.38
CA GLY A 51 15.10 -3.72 -17.45
C GLY A 51 15.73 -2.63 -16.61
N ILE A 52 15.17 -2.38 -15.44
CA ILE A 52 15.63 -1.32 -14.52
C ILE A 52 16.01 -1.94 -13.19
N GLU A 53 17.18 -1.60 -12.68
CA GLU A 53 17.58 -1.87 -11.31
C GLU A 53 17.34 -0.61 -10.45
N ILE A 54 16.76 -0.83 -9.27
CA ILE A 54 16.66 0.19 -8.24
C ILE A 54 17.57 -0.27 -7.10
N ARG A 55 18.69 0.41 -6.96
CA ARG A 55 19.73 0.10 -5.98
C ARG A 55 19.57 0.95 -4.75
N MET A 56 19.60 0.31 -3.60
CA MET A 56 19.49 0.93 -2.30
C MET A 56 20.63 0.48 -1.41
N TRP A 57 21.24 1.43 -0.71
CA TRP A 57 22.24 1.16 0.32
C TRP A 57 21.60 1.42 1.68
N LEU A 58 21.72 0.43 2.56
CA LEU A 58 21.13 0.48 3.88
C LEU A 58 22.15 0.91 4.93
N ALA A 59 21.68 1.54 6.00
CA ALA A 59 22.49 1.72 7.19
C ALA A 59 22.94 0.36 7.75
N ASP A 60 24.14 0.25 8.29
CA ASP A 60 24.84 -1.00 8.64
C ASP A 60 23.98 -2.02 9.43
N ALA A 61 23.15 -1.54 10.35
CA ALA A 61 22.30 -2.39 11.17
C ALA A 61 21.22 -3.15 10.35
N GLN A 62 20.68 -2.51 9.30
CA GLN A 62 19.62 -3.07 8.45
C GLN A 62 20.18 -4.08 7.43
N GLY A 63 21.35 -3.81 6.84
CA GLY A 63 22.02 -4.75 5.93
C GLY A 63 22.26 -6.12 6.57
N ASN A 64 22.66 -6.16 7.85
CA ASN A 64 22.83 -7.39 8.61
C ASN A 64 21.51 -8.12 8.87
N ALA A 65 20.41 -7.40 9.13
CA ALA A 65 19.09 -7.98 9.32
C ALA A 65 18.54 -8.60 8.03
N LEU A 66 18.69 -7.91 6.91
CA LEU A 66 18.29 -8.38 5.58
C LEU A 66 19.06 -9.65 5.17
N THR A 67 20.36 -9.70 5.41
CA THR A 67 21.19 -10.88 5.14
C THR A 67 20.74 -12.11 5.95
N ARG A 68 20.33 -11.93 7.20
CA ARG A 68 19.75 -13.00 8.03
C ARG A 68 18.40 -13.46 7.50
N ARG A 69 17.52 -12.55 7.07
CA ARG A 69 16.21 -12.86 6.49
C ARG A 69 16.35 -13.67 5.19
N ARG A 70 17.28 -13.31 4.30
CA ARG A 70 17.54 -14.05 3.05
C ARG A 70 17.94 -15.51 3.29
N ARG A 71 18.76 -15.78 4.30
CA ARG A 71 19.15 -17.16 4.64
C ARG A 71 17.97 -18.02 5.08
N ALA A 72 16.92 -17.39 5.63
CA ALA A 72 15.68 -18.07 6.03
C ALA A 72 14.71 -18.28 4.83
N MET A 73 14.85 -17.52 3.76
CA MET A 73 13.90 -17.46 2.62
C MET A 73 14.39 -18.22 1.36
N ALA A 74 15.45 -19.01 1.44
CA ALA A 74 15.99 -19.76 0.30
C ALA A 74 15.09 -20.94 -0.12
N GLY A 75 14.00 -20.64 -0.86
CA GLY A 75 13.07 -21.61 -1.43
C GLY A 75 12.51 -21.12 -2.80
N PRO A 76 11.98 -22.02 -3.67
CA PRO A 76 11.48 -21.64 -4.99
C PRO A 76 10.17 -20.83 -4.92
N VAL A 77 10.12 -19.70 -5.60
CA VAL A 77 8.97 -18.79 -5.66
C VAL A 77 7.94 -19.30 -6.67
N GLY A 78 6.76 -19.72 -6.23
CA GLY A 78 5.64 -20.11 -7.10
C GLY A 78 4.70 -18.93 -7.42
N CYS A 79 4.08 -18.97 -8.60
CA CYS A 79 3.17 -17.95 -9.14
C CYS A 79 1.98 -17.62 -8.23
N GLY A 80 1.77 -16.32 -7.92
CA GLY A 80 0.52 -15.78 -7.41
C GLY A 80 0.59 -15.04 -6.07
N LEU A 81 1.60 -15.30 -5.26
CA LEU A 81 1.92 -14.57 -4.04
C LEU A 81 3.38 -14.11 -4.16
N CYS A 82 3.63 -13.06 -4.94
CA CYS A 82 4.96 -12.51 -5.10
C CYS A 82 5.50 -12.09 -3.72
N GLY A 83 6.44 -12.85 -3.19
CA GLY A 83 7.19 -12.49 -2.00
C GLY A 83 6.69 -13.07 -0.66
N ILE A 84 5.63 -13.88 -0.61
CA ILE A 84 5.20 -14.56 0.62
C ILE A 84 5.57 -16.03 0.55
N ASP A 85 6.67 -16.40 1.21
CA ASP A 85 7.24 -17.76 1.15
C ASP A 85 6.59 -18.75 2.13
N SER A 86 5.64 -18.29 2.97
CA SER A 86 4.93 -19.19 3.90
C SER A 86 3.55 -18.67 4.31
N LEU A 87 2.67 -19.59 4.70
CA LEU A 87 1.40 -19.26 5.37
C LEU A 87 1.63 -18.42 6.65
N GLN A 88 2.77 -18.55 7.29
CA GLN A 88 3.15 -17.81 8.49
C GLN A 88 3.39 -16.34 8.18
N GLU A 89 4.03 -16.02 7.05
CA GLU A 89 4.23 -14.64 6.61
C GLU A 89 2.94 -13.98 6.15
N ALA A 90 2.05 -14.73 5.50
CA ALA A 90 0.69 -14.30 5.18
C ALA A 90 -0.16 -13.99 6.42
N THR A 91 0.23 -14.52 7.59
CA THR A 91 -0.49 -14.35 8.87
C THR A 91 0.34 -13.64 9.93
N ARG A 92 1.40 -12.93 9.54
CA ARG A 92 2.26 -12.18 10.48
C ARG A 92 1.44 -11.21 11.33
N PRO A 93 1.77 -11.07 12.63
CA PRO A 93 1.15 -10.06 13.47
C PRO A 93 1.33 -8.67 12.90
N LEU A 94 0.25 -7.90 12.85
CA LEU A 94 0.26 -6.51 12.38
C LEU A 94 0.25 -5.53 13.56
N PRO A 95 0.84 -4.35 13.41
CA PRO A 95 0.69 -3.30 14.38
C PRO A 95 -0.80 -2.90 14.49
N LYS A 96 -1.23 -2.55 15.69
CA LYS A 96 -2.56 -1.97 15.90
C LYS A 96 -2.54 -0.51 15.48
N VAL A 97 -3.41 -0.16 14.55
CA VAL A 97 -3.53 1.20 14.05
C VAL A 97 -4.58 1.95 14.87
N ALA A 98 -4.12 2.95 15.62
CA ALA A 98 -4.98 3.82 16.40
C ALA A 98 -5.47 5.05 15.64
N ALA A 99 -4.87 5.34 14.48
CA ALA A 99 -5.16 6.51 13.65
C ALA A 99 -6.66 6.60 13.29
N ARG A 100 -7.20 7.81 13.42
CA ARG A 100 -8.58 8.15 13.08
C ARG A 100 -8.57 9.46 12.29
N PRO A 101 -8.38 9.38 10.95
CA PRO A 101 -8.38 10.58 10.14
C PRO A 101 -9.75 11.27 10.21
N ASP A 102 -9.74 12.58 10.27
CA ASP A 102 -10.98 13.39 10.28
C ASP A 102 -11.56 13.47 8.87
N LEU A 103 -12.23 12.40 8.47
CA LEU A 103 -12.87 12.26 7.16
C LEU A 103 -14.33 11.87 7.34
N THR A 104 -15.20 12.57 6.63
CA THR A 104 -16.65 12.31 6.61
C THR A 104 -16.99 11.21 5.62
N ILE A 105 -18.14 10.57 5.80
CA ILE A 105 -18.67 9.59 4.84
C ILE A 105 -18.82 10.17 3.43
N GLY A 106 -19.18 11.45 3.31
CA GLY A 106 -19.28 12.13 2.01
C GLY A 106 -17.93 12.33 1.30
N GLN A 107 -16.83 12.53 2.04
CA GLN A 107 -15.49 12.57 1.46
C GLN A 107 -15.04 11.17 1.02
N ILE A 108 -15.30 10.15 1.84
CA ILE A 108 -15.01 8.75 1.54
C ILE A 108 -15.74 8.30 0.27
N ALA A 109 -17.02 8.63 0.14
CA ALA A 109 -17.85 8.26 -1.01
C ALA A 109 -17.37 8.88 -2.33
N ARG A 110 -16.69 10.03 -2.29
CA ARG A 110 -16.13 10.72 -3.47
C ARG A 110 -14.65 10.43 -3.71
N ALA A 111 -13.99 9.72 -2.80
CA ALA A 111 -12.55 9.49 -2.85
C ALA A 111 -12.09 8.81 -4.15
N THR A 112 -12.87 7.84 -4.61
CA THR A 112 -12.55 7.07 -5.83
C THR A 112 -12.77 7.87 -7.11
N ASP A 113 -13.73 8.79 -7.13
CA ASP A 113 -13.94 9.72 -8.26
C ASP A 113 -12.77 10.70 -8.35
N LEU A 114 -12.30 11.23 -7.21
CA LEU A 114 -11.10 12.06 -7.16
C LEU A 114 -9.86 11.31 -7.66
N LEU A 115 -9.69 10.05 -7.22
CA LEU A 115 -8.58 9.21 -7.68
C LEU A 115 -8.70 8.95 -9.19
N ARG A 116 -9.91 8.66 -9.70
CA ARG A 116 -10.14 8.40 -11.13
C ARG A 116 -9.76 9.61 -11.99
N ALA A 117 -10.03 10.82 -11.53
CA ALA A 117 -9.65 12.06 -12.21
C ALA A 117 -8.12 12.31 -12.24
N ALA A 118 -7.36 11.59 -11.41
CA ALA A 118 -5.90 11.73 -11.29
C ALA A 118 -5.14 10.55 -11.93
N GLN A 119 -5.70 9.90 -12.96
CA GLN A 119 -5.14 8.70 -13.60
C GLN A 119 -4.80 8.91 -15.09
N PRO A 120 -3.80 9.74 -15.44
CA PRO A 120 -3.45 10.00 -16.84
C PRO A 120 -2.97 8.76 -17.59
N LEU A 121 -2.18 7.89 -16.94
CA LEU A 121 -1.67 6.65 -17.57
C LEU A 121 -2.80 5.64 -17.80
N HIS A 122 -3.77 5.55 -16.90
CA HIS A 122 -4.97 4.74 -17.13
C HIS A 122 -5.79 5.28 -18.31
N ASP A 123 -5.91 6.59 -18.47
CA ASP A 123 -6.65 7.17 -19.59
C ASP A 123 -6.02 6.82 -20.95
N GLU A 124 -4.69 6.76 -20.98
CA GLU A 124 -3.94 6.37 -22.17
C GLU A 124 -3.97 4.86 -22.44
N THR A 125 -3.74 4.04 -21.41
CA THR A 125 -3.44 2.62 -21.60
C THR A 125 -4.55 1.65 -21.20
N ARG A 126 -5.43 2.05 -20.28
CA ARG A 126 -6.45 1.20 -19.64
C ARG A 126 -5.89 -0.03 -18.91
N ALA A 127 -4.58 -0.08 -18.67
CA ALA A 127 -3.84 -1.27 -18.23
C ALA A 127 -3.21 -1.15 -16.85
N VAL A 128 -3.52 -0.08 -16.09
CA VAL A 128 -2.92 0.18 -14.79
C VAL A 128 -3.95 0.34 -13.68
N HIS A 129 -3.52 0.04 -12.47
CA HIS A 129 -4.19 0.40 -11.22
C HIS A 129 -3.67 1.74 -10.71
N ALA A 130 -4.41 2.35 -9.79
CA ALA A 130 -3.94 3.49 -9.03
C ALA A 130 -4.18 3.30 -7.53
N ALA A 131 -3.32 3.94 -6.77
CA ALA A 131 -3.53 4.25 -5.37
C ALA A 131 -3.41 5.75 -5.14
N GLY A 132 -4.09 6.27 -4.12
CA GLY A 132 -4.03 7.68 -3.75
C GLY A 132 -4.02 7.88 -2.24
N PHE A 133 -3.68 9.07 -1.81
CA PHE A 133 -3.80 9.52 -0.43
C PHE A 133 -4.81 10.66 -0.35
N LEU A 134 -5.91 10.41 0.35
CA LEU A 134 -6.97 11.38 0.62
C LEU A 134 -6.69 12.04 1.96
N ALA A 135 -6.37 13.33 1.94
CA ALA A 135 -6.30 14.18 3.12
C ALA A 135 -7.66 14.87 3.37
N PRO A 136 -7.89 15.51 4.52
CA PRO A 136 -9.12 16.24 4.79
C PRO A 136 -9.45 17.33 3.74
N GLN A 137 -8.43 17.88 3.07
CA GLN A 137 -8.58 18.92 2.04
C GLN A 137 -8.89 18.35 0.65
N GLY A 138 -8.79 17.04 0.45
CA GLY A 138 -8.99 16.36 -0.83
C GLY A 138 -7.89 15.37 -1.16
N LEU A 139 -7.86 14.88 -2.41
CA LEU A 139 -6.80 13.97 -2.87
C LEU A 139 -5.47 14.73 -2.96
N ALA A 140 -4.53 14.38 -2.07
CA ALA A 140 -3.23 15.03 -1.99
C ALA A 140 -2.17 14.38 -2.89
N LEU A 141 -2.33 13.09 -3.20
CA LEU A 141 -1.35 12.31 -3.96
C LEU A 141 -2.05 11.17 -4.70
N ALA A 142 -1.59 10.86 -5.91
CA ALA A 142 -1.94 9.66 -6.67
C ALA A 142 -0.72 9.06 -7.33
N ARG A 143 -0.69 7.73 -7.46
CA ARG A 143 0.33 6.96 -8.19
C ARG A 143 -0.32 5.83 -8.96
N GLU A 144 0.20 5.57 -10.17
CA GLU A 144 -0.27 4.52 -11.05
C GLU A 144 0.80 3.44 -11.24
N ASP A 145 0.37 2.19 -11.35
CA ASP A 145 1.22 1.05 -11.66
C ASP A 145 0.40 -0.10 -12.27
N VAL A 146 1.05 -0.96 -13.07
CA VAL A 146 0.44 -2.22 -13.56
C VAL A 146 0.03 -3.13 -12.39
N GLY A 147 0.74 -3.05 -11.26
CA GLY A 147 0.49 -3.79 -10.03
C GLY A 147 -0.20 -2.95 -8.98
N ARG A 148 -1.38 -3.38 -8.49
CA ARG A 148 -2.09 -2.67 -7.41
C ARG A 148 -1.28 -2.51 -6.13
N HIS A 149 -0.42 -3.50 -5.80
CA HIS A 149 0.47 -3.46 -4.62
C HIS A 149 1.56 -2.41 -4.82
N ASN A 150 2.15 -2.38 -6.01
CA ASN A 150 3.16 -1.39 -6.36
C ASN A 150 2.58 0.05 -6.34
N ALA A 151 1.36 0.25 -6.84
CA ALA A 151 0.70 1.55 -6.79
C ALA A 151 0.56 2.05 -5.35
N LEU A 152 0.17 1.16 -4.41
CA LEU A 152 0.10 1.51 -2.98
C LEU A 152 1.50 1.75 -2.39
N ASP A 153 2.49 0.93 -2.73
CA ASP A 153 3.87 1.15 -2.30
C ASP A 153 4.40 2.50 -2.77
N LYS A 154 4.14 2.89 -4.02
CA LYS A 154 4.50 4.22 -4.54
C LYS A 154 3.89 5.35 -3.71
N VAL A 155 2.62 5.24 -3.32
CA VAL A 155 1.96 6.24 -2.46
C VAL A 155 2.61 6.29 -1.09
N ILE A 156 2.83 5.13 -0.46
CA ILE A 156 3.47 5.05 0.87
C ILE A 156 4.88 5.64 0.83
N GLY A 157 5.66 5.30 -0.19
CA GLY A 157 7.01 5.83 -0.36
C GLY A 157 7.05 7.33 -0.62
N ALA A 158 6.13 7.84 -1.44
CA ALA A 158 6.01 9.28 -1.69
C ALA A 158 5.69 10.05 -0.39
N LEU A 159 4.75 9.55 0.43
CA LEU A 159 4.43 10.16 1.73
C LEU A 159 5.65 10.14 2.66
N ALA A 160 6.34 9.01 2.74
CA ALA A 160 7.53 8.87 3.57
C ALA A 160 8.64 9.84 3.17
N ARG A 161 8.91 9.99 1.87
CA ARG A 161 9.90 10.94 1.33
C ARG A 161 9.50 12.40 1.53
N GLN A 162 8.19 12.70 1.57
CA GLN A 162 7.66 14.03 1.85
C GLN A 162 7.53 14.35 3.34
N GLY A 163 7.77 13.36 4.22
CA GLY A 163 7.55 13.52 5.66
C GLY A 163 6.07 13.66 6.04
N THR A 164 5.16 13.18 5.19
CA THR A 164 3.71 13.22 5.44
C THR A 164 3.30 11.98 6.22
N ASP A 165 2.64 12.19 7.38
CA ASP A 165 2.15 11.09 8.21
C ASP A 165 0.88 10.45 7.62
N PRO A 166 0.90 9.16 7.23
CA PRO A 166 -0.27 8.46 6.73
C PRO A 166 -1.45 8.38 7.71
N ALA A 167 -1.21 8.59 9.01
CA ALA A 167 -2.25 8.66 10.03
C ALA A 167 -3.24 9.82 9.84
N THR A 168 -2.85 10.85 9.08
CA THR A 168 -3.66 12.06 8.86
C THR A 168 -4.71 11.94 7.76
N GLY A 169 -4.73 10.82 7.01
CA GLY A 169 -5.63 10.65 5.86
C GLY A 169 -6.00 9.19 5.61
N ALA A 170 -6.38 8.89 4.38
CA ALA A 170 -6.82 7.57 3.94
C ALA A 170 -6.10 7.14 2.66
N PHE A 171 -5.81 5.85 2.54
CA PHE A 171 -5.45 5.28 1.24
C PHE A 171 -6.70 4.99 0.42
N VAL A 172 -6.63 5.28 -0.88
CA VAL A 172 -7.71 5.07 -1.85
C VAL A 172 -7.19 4.16 -2.96
N LEU A 173 -7.94 3.11 -3.33
CA LEU A 173 -7.52 2.09 -4.28
C LEU A 173 -8.54 1.91 -5.40
N THR A 174 -8.08 1.69 -6.64
CA THR A 174 -8.92 1.30 -7.77
C THR A 174 -9.18 -0.21 -7.85
N SER A 175 -8.52 -1.00 -7.01
CA SER A 175 -8.55 -2.46 -7.05
C SER A 175 -9.49 -3.07 -6.00
N ARG A 176 -9.63 -4.41 -6.04
CA ARG A 176 -10.12 -5.20 -4.91
C ARG A 176 -9.14 -5.09 -3.73
N VAL A 177 -9.64 -5.34 -2.51
CA VAL A 177 -8.79 -5.37 -1.31
C VAL A 177 -8.47 -6.82 -0.93
N SER A 178 -7.20 -7.16 -1.00
CA SER A 178 -6.63 -8.42 -0.49
C SER A 178 -5.94 -8.19 0.86
N ILE A 179 -5.55 -9.28 1.53
CA ILE A 179 -4.87 -9.22 2.83
C ILE A 179 -3.59 -8.39 2.78
N GLU A 180 -2.81 -8.50 1.69
CA GLU A 180 -1.53 -7.82 1.53
C GLU A 180 -1.70 -6.28 1.50
N LEU A 181 -2.78 -5.78 0.88
CA LEU A 181 -3.07 -4.34 0.86
C LEU A 181 -3.43 -3.83 2.27
N VAL A 182 -4.13 -4.64 3.07
CA VAL A 182 -4.39 -4.33 4.49
C VAL A 182 -3.10 -4.35 5.30
N GLN A 183 -2.22 -5.32 5.06
CA GLN A 183 -0.92 -5.42 5.73
C GLN A 183 -0.06 -4.17 5.45
N LYS A 184 0.04 -3.76 4.18
CA LYS A 184 0.77 -2.55 3.78
C LYS A 184 0.17 -1.30 4.43
N THR A 185 -1.16 -1.20 4.47
CA THR A 185 -1.87 -0.10 5.13
C THR A 185 -1.57 -0.04 6.64
N ALA A 186 -1.57 -1.20 7.32
CA ALA A 186 -1.25 -1.28 8.74
C ALA A 186 0.21 -0.90 9.05
N LEU A 187 1.15 -1.39 8.24
CA LEU A 187 2.58 -1.10 8.38
C LEU A 187 2.90 0.37 8.13
N ALA A 188 2.16 1.01 7.24
CA ALA A 188 2.25 2.45 7.02
C ALA A 188 1.58 3.28 8.14
N GLY A 189 0.83 2.65 9.07
CA GLY A 189 0.14 3.37 10.14
C GLY A 189 -1.13 4.09 9.73
N CYS A 190 -1.66 3.83 8.53
CA CYS A 190 -2.88 4.47 8.04
C CYS A 190 -4.14 3.80 8.60
N GLY A 191 -5.05 4.57 9.19
CA GLY A 191 -6.25 4.06 9.86
C GLY A 191 -7.47 3.86 8.98
N LEU A 192 -7.42 4.28 7.70
CA LEU A 192 -8.54 4.19 6.77
C LEU A 192 -8.08 3.75 5.38
N LEU A 193 -8.73 2.70 4.86
CA LEU A 193 -8.52 2.18 3.51
C LEU A 193 -9.84 2.23 2.73
N ILE A 194 -9.82 2.88 1.58
CA ILE A 194 -10.99 3.06 0.70
C ILE A 194 -10.73 2.33 -0.62
N ALA A 195 -11.71 1.61 -1.15
CA ALA A 195 -11.57 0.90 -2.41
C ALA A 195 -12.81 0.96 -3.31
N VAL A 196 -12.59 1.02 -4.62
CA VAL A 196 -13.66 0.94 -5.63
C VAL A 196 -14.38 -0.42 -5.59
N SER A 197 -13.65 -1.48 -5.31
CA SER A 197 -14.13 -2.86 -5.43
C SER A 197 -14.22 -3.57 -4.08
N ALA A 198 -14.75 -4.80 -4.09
CA ALA A 198 -15.02 -5.58 -2.89
C ALA A 198 -13.73 -6.08 -2.19
N PRO A 199 -13.73 -6.16 -0.86
CA PRO A 199 -12.69 -6.82 -0.09
C PRO A 199 -12.91 -8.34 -0.04
N THR A 200 -11.81 -9.08 0.19
CA THR A 200 -11.92 -10.50 0.54
C THR A 200 -12.30 -10.66 2.01
N ALA A 201 -12.96 -11.77 2.37
CA ALA A 201 -13.32 -12.06 3.76
C ALA A 201 -12.10 -12.07 4.71
N ARG A 202 -10.92 -12.49 4.21
CA ARG A 202 -9.68 -12.43 4.99
C ARG A 202 -9.22 -10.99 5.21
N ALA A 203 -9.30 -10.15 4.18
CA ALA A 203 -8.97 -8.74 4.30
C ALA A 203 -9.84 -8.02 5.34
N LEU A 204 -11.14 -8.32 5.38
CA LEU A 204 -12.06 -7.76 6.39
C LEU A 204 -11.63 -8.12 7.81
N ARG A 205 -11.40 -9.40 8.08
CA ARG A 205 -10.95 -9.86 9.41
C ARG A 205 -9.62 -9.20 9.81
N THR A 206 -8.66 -9.19 8.89
CA THR A 206 -7.36 -8.59 9.15
C THR A 206 -7.44 -7.08 9.38
N ALA A 207 -8.28 -6.36 8.64
CA ALA A 207 -8.51 -4.92 8.84
C ALA A 207 -9.11 -4.63 10.22
N ASP A 208 -10.14 -5.40 10.62
CA ASP A 208 -10.75 -5.24 11.93
C ASP A 208 -9.77 -5.58 13.06
N GLU A 209 -9.04 -6.68 12.95
CA GLU A 209 -7.97 -7.06 13.88
C GLU A 209 -6.88 -6.01 13.96
N ALA A 210 -6.44 -5.42 12.86
CA ALA A 210 -5.42 -4.36 12.84
C ALA A 210 -5.94 -2.99 13.30
N GLY A 211 -7.26 -2.82 13.45
CA GLY A 211 -7.87 -1.54 13.80
C GLY A 211 -7.97 -0.57 12.65
N ILE A 212 -8.06 -1.06 11.42
CA ILE A 212 -8.25 -0.26 10.21
C ILE A 212 -9.73 -0.19 9.87
N THR A 213 -10.23 1.02 9.60
CA THR A 213 -11.53 1.20 8.96
C THR A 213 -11.41 0.87 7.48
N LEU A 214 -12.22 -0.06 6.99
CA LEU A 214 -12.25 -0.43 5.58
C LEU A 214 -13.59 -0.02 4.97
N ALA A 215 -13.55 0.93 4.05
CA ALA A 215 -14.66 1.35 3.21
C ALA A 215 -14.43 0.82 1.79
N ALA A 216 -15.43 0.17 1.21
CA ALA A 216 -15.29 -0.42 -0.11
C ALA A 216 -16.56 -0.24 -0.94
N LEU A 217 -16.57 -0.76 -2.18
CA LEU A 217 -17.63 -0.51 -3.16
C LEU A 217 -17.89 1.00 -3.34
N ALA A 218 -16.82 1.78 -3.15
CA ALA A 218 -16.88 3.23 -3.22
C ALA A 218 -16.94 3.70 -4.68
N ARG A 219 -18.12 4.11 -5.10
CA ARG A 219 -18.41 4.58 -6.47
C ARG A 219 -19.74 5.34 -6.51
N ASP A 220 -19.90 6.20 -7.48
CA ASP A 220 -21.14 6.94 -7.72
C ASP A 220 -21.65 7.68 -6.47
N GLY A 221 -20.73 8.27 -5.71
CA GLY A 221 -21.04 9.01 -4.49
C GLY A 221 -21.51 8.16 -3.30
N ARG A 222 -21.24 6.84 -3.33
CA ARG A 222 -21.61 5.88 -2.27
C ARG A 222 -20.38 5.11 -1.82
N ALA A 223 -20.38 4.62 -0.58
CA ALA A 223 -19.40 3.69 -0.05
C ALA A 223 -20.02 2.87 1.07
N GLU A 224 -19.60 1.61 1.19
CA GLU A 224 -19.98 0.74 2.30
C GLU A 224 -18.81 0.65 3.29
N VAL A 225 -19.09 0.87 4.58
CA VAL A 225 -18.08 0.78 5.64
C VAL A 225 -18.20 -0.61 6.29
N PHE A 226 -17.22 -1.46 6.04
CA PHE A 226 -17.21 -2.86 6.46
C PHE A 226 -16.62 -3.08 7.85
N THR A 227 -15.66 -2.24 8.27
CA THR A 227 -15.02 -2.37 9.58
C THR A 227 -14.95 -1.00 10.26
N ARG A 228 -15.11 -0.97 11.60
CA ARG A 228 -14.97 0.23 12.42
C ARG A 228 -15.78 1.45 11.95
N PRO A 229 -17.09 1.34 11.69
CA PRO A 229 -17.93 2.46 11.25
C PRO A 229 -18.00 3.59 12.30
N ASP A 230 -17.78 3.27 13.58
CA ASP A 230 -17.72 4.22 14.70
C ASP A 230 -16.60 5.27 14.54
N ARG A 231 -15.67 5.05 13.63
CA ARG A 231 -14.55 5.98 13.36
C ARG A 231 -14.82 7.00 12.26
N ILE A 232 -15.96 6.91 11.59
CA ILE A 232 -16.31 7.78 10.46
C ILE A 232 -17.43 8.72 10.85
N THR A 233 -17.19 10.02 10.71
CA THR A 233 -18.21 11.04 10.96
C THR A 233 -19.34 10.94 9.93
N GLY A 234 -20.57 10.73 10.41
CA GLY A 234 -21.77 10.60 9.56
C GLY A 234 -21.96 9.22 8.91
N ALA A 235 -21.19 8.21 9.30
CA ALA A 235 -21.53 6.83 8.96
C ALA A 235 -22.72 6.36 9.78
N ALA A 236 -23.74 5.76 9.14
CA ALA A 236 -24.77 5.06 9.88
C ALA A 236 -24.11 3.88 10.61
N THR A 237 -24.32 3.77 11.91
CA THR A 237 -23.92 2.58 12.67
C THR A 237 -24.83 1.44 12.22
N GLY A 238 -24.33 0.64 11.24
CA GLY A 238 -25.11 -0.38 10.59
C GLY A 238 -25.44 -1.54 11.52
N ALA A 239 -26.66 -1.52 12.04
CA ALA A 239 -27.36 -2.72 12.52
C ALA A 239 -28.23 -3.36 11.43
N ASP A 240 -28.31 -2.82 10.20
CA ASP A 240 -29.35 -3.13 9.24
C ASP A 240 -28.87 -3.67 7.85
N ASN A 241 -27.67 -4.21 7.70
CA ASN A 241 -27.30 -4.84 6.44
C ASN A 241 -26.57 -6.19 6.63
N VAL A 242 -27.31 -7.18 7.13
CA VAL A 242 -27.04 -8.60 6.89
C VAL A 242 -28.33 -9.20 6.35
N ALA A 243 -28.44 -9.24 5.04
CA ALA A 243 -29.35 -10.10 4.30
C ALA A 243 -28.55 -10.90 3.27
#